data_6ad43ea32de0e7ed9b1cb071cc4cb53c
#
_entry.id   6ad43ea32de0e7ed9b1cb071cc4cb53c
#
_cell.length_a   1.000
_cell.length_b   1.000
_cell.length_c   1.000
_cell.angle_alpha   90.00
_cell.angle_beta   90.00
_cell.angle_gamma   90.00
#
_symmetry.space_group_name_H-M   'P 1'
#
loop_
_entity.id
_entity.type
_entity.pdbx_description
1 polymer ?
#
loop_
_entity_poly.entity_id
_entity_poly.type
_entity_poly.pdbx_seq_one_letter_code
_entity_poly.pdbx_strand_id
1 'polypeptide(L)'
;MNILLQIGEFSKICQVSVKTLHHYDKIGLLAPAEVDRFTGYRYYKLEQIDTMNYIQRLKRYGFSLEEIQQIINLSDTKEISRRLRQQKDKLRREQQETDMILNELQTHISVFERTGDVMTYQKGYTIEIKDSPAMNVLAVRSMMGVDEFGKYYGTLFERVPKDRVTPTGLNGARYFDDEFNSESSDIEVFIGIKEKDKADKVLESCECAMTVHHGGYSTLSEAYGAVVSWIAANGYEITGAPFDLYIKTQFDSMSPEEWETEVYFPVRKK
;
A
#
# COMPACT_ATOMS: atom_id res chain seq x y z
N MET A 1 16.69 -48.47 -0.87
CA MET A 1 17.58 -48.41 -2.05
C MET A 1 17.98 -46.97 -2.24
N ASN A 2 19.26 -46.63 -2.03
CA ASN A 2 19.72 -45.25 -2.31
C ASN A 2 19.88 -45.09 -3.84
N ILE A 3 18.85 -44.59 -4.48
CA ILE A 3 18.91 -44.29 -5.92
C ILE A 3 19.58 -42.92 -6.07
N LEU A 4 20.70 -42.89 -6.79
CA LEU A 4 21.41 -41.68 -7.17
C LEU A 4 21.08 -41.30 -8.63
N LEU A 5 20.67 -40.10 -8.84
CA LEU A 5 20.36 -39.52 -10.15
C LEU A 5 21.49 -38.60 -10.58
N GLN A 6 21.96 -38.74 -11.82
CA GLN A 6 22.88 -37.77 -12.38
C GLN A 6 22.21 -36.39 -12.48
N ILE A 7 22.99 -35.31 -12.41
CA ILE A 7 22.47 -33.93 -12.48
C ILE A 7 21.55 -33.71 -13.69
N GLY A 8 21.81 -34.31 -14.85
CA GLY A 8 20.96 -34.22 -16.04
C GLY A 8 19.61 -34.94 -15.88
N GLU A 9 19.58 -36.08 -15.19
CA GLU A 9 18.35 -36.81 -14.90
C GLU A 9 17.52 -36.06 -13.87
N PHE A 10 18.16 -35.61 -12.79
CA PHE A 10 17.52 -34.79 -11.76
C PHE A 10 16.95 -33.49 -12.33
N SER A 11 17.68 -32.82 -13.23
CA SER A 11 17.24 -31.64 -13.98
C SER A 11 15.94 -31.89 -14.76
N LYS A 12 15.87 -33.02 -15.47
CA LYS A 12 14.68 -33.42 -16.26
C LYS A 12 13.48 -33.73 -15.35
N ILE A 13 13.69 -34.47 -14.27
CA ILE A 13 12.64 -34.88 -13.34
C ILE A 13 12.07 -33.65 -12.64
N CYS A 14 12.93 -32.76 -12.14
CA CYS A 14 12.52 -31.56 -11.42
C CYS A 14 12.16 -30.38 -12.34
N GLN A 15 12.29 -30.49 -13.66
CA GLN A 15 12.02 -29.44 -14.64
C GLN A 15 12.79 -28.12 -14.35
N VAL A 16 14.07 -28.26 -13.99
CA VAL A 16 14.98 -27.12 -13.75
C VAL A 16 16.24 -27.27 -14.57
N SER A 17 16.86 -26.17 -14.97
CA SER A 17 18.09 -26.25 -15.73
C SER A 17 19.27 -26.75 -14.88
N VAL A 18 20.23 -27.44 -15.51
CA VAL A 18 21.49 -27.80 -14.87
C VAL A 18 22.21 -26.57 -14.33
N LYS A 19 22.13 -25.43 -15.04
CA LYS A 19 22.68 -24.15 -14.57
C LYS A 19 22.05 -23.69 -13.25
N THR A 20 20.73 -23.87 -13.09
CA THR A 20 20.02 -23.58 -11.85
C THR A 20 20.51 -24.48 -10.72
N LEU A 21 20.71 -25.78 -10.97
CA LEU A 21 21.21 -26.71 -9.95
C LEU A 21 22.65 -26.36 -9.53
N HIS A 22 23.51 -25.97 -10.46
CA HIS A 22 24.85 -25.46 -10.12
C HIS A 22 24.78 -24.17 -9.27
N HIS A 23 23.84 -23.29 -9.58
CA HIS A 23 23.64 -22.08 -8.80
C HIS A 23 23.17 -22.40 -7.38
N TYR A 24 22.20 -23.33 -7.24
CA TYR A 24 21.69 -23.74 -5.92
C TYR A 24 22.73 -24.46 -5.08
N ASP A 25 23.59 -25.26 -5.69
CA ASP A 25 24.76 -25.84 -5.03
C ASP A 25 25.71 -24.73 -4.53
N LYS A 26 26.04 -23.75 -5.40
CA LYS A 26 26.95 -22.66 -5.07
C LYS A 26 26.47 -21.80 -3.89
N ILE A 27 25.17 -21.51 -3.81
CA ILE A 27 24.58 -20.71 -2.72
C ILE A 27 24.17 -21.55 -1.51
N GLY A 28 24.39 -22.86 -1.55
CA GLY A 28 24.04 -23.77 -0.44
C GLY A 28 22.54 -24.01 -0.24
N LEU A 29 21.72 -23.74 -1.28
CA LEU A 29 20.26 -23.95 -1.23
C LEU A 29 19.89 -25.42 -1.47
N LEU A 30 20.56 -26.08 -2.39
CA LEU A 30 20.42 -27.51 -2.67
C LEU A 30 21.77 -28.08 -3.16
N ALA A 31 22.55 -28.65 -2.27
CA ALA A 31 23.80 -29.31 -2.62
C ALA A 31 23.55 -30.73 -3.15
N PRO A 32 24.38 -31.22 -4.09
CA PRO A 32 24.34 -32.62 -4.53
C PRO A 32 24.65 -33.55 -3.35
N ALA A 33 24.04 -34.74 -3.35
CA ALA A 33 24.32 -35.75 -2.35
C ALA A 33 25.76 -36.30 -2.45
N GLU A 34 26.24 -36.38 -3.69
CA GLU A 34 27.62 -36.84 -3.98
C GLU A 34 28.19 -36.05 -5.17
N VAL A 35 29.49 -35.82 -5.11
CA VAL A 35 30.29 -35.30 -6.23
C VAL A 35 31.43 -36.28 -6.50
N ASP A 36 31.47 -36.84 -7.69
CA ASP A 36 32.56 -37.73 -8.10
C ASP A 36 33.88 -36.94 -8.08
N ARG A 37 34.84 -37.41 -7.34
CA ARG A 37 36.12 -36.74 -7.09
C ARG A 37 37.03 -36.72 -8.36
N PHE A 38 36.81 -37.63 -9.30
CA PHE A 38 37.63 -37.76 -10.51
C PHE A 38 37.03 -37.02 -11.70
N THR A 39 35.72 -37.10 -11.83
CA THR A 39 35.01 -36.54 -13.00
C THR A 39 34.32 -35.20 -12.68
N GLY A 40 34.12 -34.87 -11.42
CA GLY A 40 33.36 -33.70 -10.99
C GLY A 40 31.85 -33.83 -11.21
N TYR A 41 31.35 -34.99 -11.62
CA TYR A 41 29.92 -35.21 -11.82
C TYR A 41 29.17 -35.18 -10.50
N ARG A 42 27.98 -34.51 -10.54
CA ARG A 42 27.07 -34.34 -9.41
C ARG A 42 25.94 -35.33 -9.45
N TYR A 43 25.65 -35.90 -8.29
CA TYR A 43 24.59 -36.88 -8.11
C TYR A 43 23.65 -36.41 -6.99
N TYR A 44 22.36 -36.59 -7.21
CA TYR A 44 21.29 -36.23 -6.28
C TYR A 44 20.52 -37.46 -5.84
N LYS A 45 20.07 -37.50 -4.58
CA LYS A 45 19.21 -38.58 -4.09
C LYS A 45 17.77 -38.36 -4.54
N LEU A 46 17.00 -39.45 -4.61
CA LEU A 46 15.59 -39.40 -4.98
C LEU A 46 14.78 -38.49 -4.01
N GLU A 47 15.10 -38.55 -2.71
CA GLU A 47 14.45 -37.71 -1.68
C GLU A 47 14.69 -36.21 -1.88
N GLN A 48 15.74 -35.81 -2.59
CA GLN A 48 16.01 -34.40 -2.91
C GLN A 48 15.03 -33.82 -3.93
N ILE A 49 14.25 -34.67 -4.62
CA ILE A 49 13.15 -34.23 -5.49
C ILE A 49 12.10 -33.47 -4.68
N ASP A 50 11.75 -33.97 -3.51
CA ASP A 50 10.76 -33.32 -2.63
C ASP A 50 11.27 -31.94 -2.15
N THR A 51 12.56 -31.85 -1.81
CA THR A 51 13.21 -30.59 -1.46
C THR A 51 13.18 -29.61 -2.64
N MET A 52 13.49 -30.08 -3.86
CA MET A 52 13.47 -29.25 -5.05
C MET A 52 12.05 -28.76 -5.37
N ASN A 53 11.05 -29.62 -5.26
CA ASN A 53 9.65 -29.27 -5.44
C ASN A 53 9.20 -28.23 -4.40
N TYR A 54 9.66 -28.33 -3.17
CA TYR A 54 9.38 -27.36 -2.13
C TYR A 54 10.02 -26.00 -2.42
N ILE A 55 11.28 -25.97 -2.89
CA ILE A 55 11.96 -24.74 -3.35
C ILE A 55 11.16 -24.07 -4.46
N GLN A 56 10.75 -24.83 -5.48
CA GLN A 56 9.96 -24.29 -6.59
C GLN A 56 8.62 -23.72 -6.14
N ARG A 57 7.97 -24.38 -5.17
CA ARG A 57 6.70 -23.91 -4.60
C ARG A 57 6.87 -22.58 -3.86
N LEU A 58 7.90 -22.44 -3.04
CA LEU A 58 8.20 -21.21 -2.32
C LEU A 58 8.58 -20.07 -3.29
N LYS A 59 9.36 -20.37 -4.34
CA LYS A 59 9.64 -19.41 -5.43
C LYS A 59 8.36 -18.90 -6.09
N ARG A 60 7.43 -19.79 -6.42
CA ARG A 60 6.15 -19.41 -7.01
C ARG A 60 5.30 -18.55 -6.07
N TYR A 61 5.49 -18.68 -4.76
CA TYR A 61 4.84 -17.80 -3.78
C TYR A 61 5.54 -16.44 -3.65
N GLY A 62 6.66 -16.19 -4.35
CA GLY A 62 7.37 -14.92 -4.36
C GLY A 62 8.44 -14.77 -3.28
N PHE A 63 8.86 -15.86 -2.62
CA PHE A 63 10.00 -15.81 -1.71
C PHE A 63 11.33 -15.69 -2.47
N SER A 64 12.26 -14.90 -1.97
CA SER A 64 13.64 -14.83 -2.46
C SER A 64 14.40 -16.14 -2.16
N LEU A 65 15.53 -16.36 -2.84
CA LEU A 65 16.33 -17.56 -2.59
C LEU A 65 16.91 -17.59 -1.18
N GLU A 66 17.23 -16.42 -0.62
CA GLU A 66 17.70 -16.26 0.77
C GLU A 66 16.61 -16.62 1.77
N GLU A 67 15.39 -16.15 1.56
CA GLU A 67 14.23 -16.49 2.40
C GLU A 67 13.89 -17.97 2.32
N ILE A 68 13.97 -18.58 1.12
CA ILE A 68 13.75 -20.00 0.92
C ILE A 68 14.78 -20.82 1.67
N GLN A 69 16.05 -20.44 1.60
CA GLN A 69 17.13 -21.11 2.34
C GLN A 69 16.88 -21.04 3.84
N GLN A 70 16.45 -19.90 4.35
CA GLN A 70 16.07 -19.78 5.77
C GLN A 70 14.91 -20.69 6.13
N ILE A 71 13.82 -20.71 5.31
CA ILE A 71 12.63 -21.51 5.56
C ILE A 71 12.95 -23.01 5.57
N ILE A 72 13.78 -23.49 4.63
CA ILE A 72 14.16 -24.92 4.56
C ILE A 72 14.97 -25.36 5.79
N ASN A 73 15.78 -24.46 6.33
CA ASN A 73 16.62 -24.73 7.50
C ASN A 73 15.90 -24.53 8.84
N LEU A 74 14.65 -24.02 8.82
CA LEU A 74 13.85 -23.86 10.03
C LEU A 74 13.27 -25.20 10.48
N SER A 75 13.44 -25.50 11.78
CA SER A 75 12.78 -26.63 12.43
C SER A 75 11.47 -26.22 13.13
N ASP A 76 11.25 -24.93 13.34
CA ASP A 76 10.04 -24.41 13.99
C ASP A 76 8.90 -24.24 12.98
N THR A 77 7.93 -25.14 13.08
CA THR A 77 6.72 -25.13 12.22
C THR A 77 5.85 -23.89 12.42
N LYS A 78 5.87 -23.27 13.62
CA LYS A 78 5.12 -22.05 13.91
C LYS A 78 5.71 -20.87 13.14
N GLU A 79 7.03 -20.76 13.11
CA GLU A 79 7.73 -19.72 12.38
C GLU A 79 7.55 -19.88 10.87
N ILE A 80 7.61 -21.10 10.33
CA ILE A 80 7.28 -21.37 8.92
C ILE A 80 5.85 -20.93 8.62
N SER A 81 4.89 -21.33 9.46
CA SER A 81 3.48 -20.93 9.29
C SER A 81 3.28 -19.41 9.32
N ARG A 82 4.00 -18.70 10.20
CA ARG A 82 3.97 -17.24 10.29
C ARG A 82 4.44 -16.58 8.99
N ARG A 83 5.59 -17.02 8.45
CA ARG A 83 6.16 -16.50 7.21
C ARG A 83 5.24 -16.73 6.00
N LEU A 84 4.66 -17.94 5.90
CA LEU A 84 3.70 -18.27 4.85
C LEU A 84 2.45 -17.37 4.91
N ARG A 85 1.94 -17.08 6.12
CA ARG A 85 0.80 -16.17 6.32
C ARG A 85 1.15 -14.74 5.89
N GLN A 86 2.30 -14.23 6.30
CA GLN A 86 2.77 -12.90 5.92
C GLN A 86 2.88 -12.75 4.40
N GLN A 87 3.43 -13.77 3.72
CA GLN A 87 3.52 -13.76 2.27
C GLN A 87 2.14 -13.80 1.59
N LYS A 88 1.22 -14.61 2.14
CA LYS A 88 -0.16 -14.62 1.67
C LYS A 88 -0.83 -13.25 1.79
N ASP A 89 -0.63 -12.58 2.93
CA ASP A 89 -1.23 -11.26 3.18
C ASP A 89 -0.59 -10.17 2.31
N LYS A 90 0.71 -10.30 1.98
CA LYS A 90 1.38 -9.46 0.98
C LYS A 90 0.77 -9.62 -0.41
N LEU A 91 0.65 -10.87 -0.88
CA LEU A 91 0.04 -11.16 -2.19
C LEU A 91 -1.41 -10.69 -2.30
N ARG A 92 -2.17 -10.74 -1.20
CA ARG A 92 -3.54 -10.20 -1.18
C ARG A 92 -3.57 -8.69 -1.35
N ARG A 93 -2.64 -7.96 -0.71
CA ARG A 93 -2.53 -6.50 -0.90
C ARG A 93 -2.16 -6.15 -2.34
N GLU A 94 -1.18 -6.84 -2.91
CA GLU A 94 -0.77 -6.66 -4.32
C GLU A 94 -1.92 -6.96 -5.29
N GLN A 95 -2.72 -7.98 -5.01
CA GLN A 95 -3.92 -8.29 -5.78
C GLN A 95 -4.96 -7.18 -5.68
N GLN A 96 -5.26 -6.69 -4.47
CA GLN A 96 -6.22 -5.61 -4.26
C GLN A 96 -5.79 -4.32 -4.98
N GLU A 97 -4.52 -3.97 -4.92
CA GLU A 97 -3.95 -2.83 -5.64
C GLU A 97 -4.10 -3.01 -7.16
N THR A 98 -3.80 -4.21 -7.67
CA THR A 98 -3.96 -4.52 -9.10
C THR A 98 -5.42 -4.43 -9.53
N ASP A 99 -6.35 -4.93 -8.72
CA ASP A 99 -7.79 -4.86 -8.99
C ASP A 99 -8.28 -3.39 -9.00
N MET A 100 -7.77 -2.53 -8.12
CA MET A 100 -8.05 -1.09 -8.14
C MET A 100 -7.58 -0.43 -9.44
N ILE A 101 -6.34 -0.70 -9.87
CA ILE A 101 -5.78 -0.17 -11.12
C ILE A 101 -6.60 -0.64 -12.34
N LEU A 102 -7.05 -1.89 -12.35
CA LEU A 102 -7.88 -2.41 -13.43
C LEU A 102 -9.25 -1.72 -13.51
N ASN A 103 -9.88 -1.46 -12.38
CA ASN A 103 -11.15 -0.74 -12.32
C ASN A 103 -10.99 0.72 -12.80
N GLU A 104 -9.93 1.40 -12.35
CA GLU A 104 -9.60 2.74 -12.81
C GLU A 104 -9.39 2.78 -14.32
N LEU A 105 -8.59 1.86 -14.86
CA LEU A 105 -8.34 1.76 -16.30
C LEU A 105 -9.63 1.50 -17.09
N GLN A 106 -10.52 0.64 -16.58
CA GLN A 106 -11.80 0.38 -17.21
C GLN A 106 -12.69 1.63 -17.26
N THR A 107 -12.68 2.42 -16.20
CA THR A 107 -13.39 3.72 -16.14
C THR A 107 -12.81 4.70 -17.17
N HIS A 108 -11.49 4.84 -17.24
CA HIS A 108 -10.80 5.68 -18.24
C HIS A 108 -11.16 5.26 -19.67
N ILE A 109 -11.13 3.96 -19.98
CA ILE A 109 -11.51 3.46 -21.31
C ILE A 109 -12.94 3.87 -21.62
N SER A 110 -13.89 3.67 -20.71
CA SER A 110 -15.31 3.97 -20.91
C SER A 110 -15.55 5.47 -21.13
N VAL A 111 -14.82 6.34 -20.40
CA VAL A 111 -14.89 7.80 -20.58
C VAL A 111 -14.30 8.21 -21.92
N PHE A 112 -13.12 7.69 -22.26
CA PHE A 112 -12.45 7.98 -23.53
C PHE A 112 -13.28 7.55 -24.75
N GLU A 113 -13.85 6.34 -24.73
CA GLU A 113 -14.71 5.83 -25.79
C GLU A 113 -15.96 6.69 -26.01
N ARG A 114 -16.49 7.31 -24.95
CA ARG A 114 -17.65 8.18 -25.01
C ARG A 114 -17.32 9.62 -25.45
N THR A 115 -16.17 10.15 -25.03
CA THR A 115 -15.83 11.58 -25.17
C THR A 115 -14.76 11.85 -26.23
N GLY A 116 -13.91 10.87 -26.53
CA GLY A 116 -12.73 11.05 -27.38
C GLY A 116 -11.63 11.90 -26.75
N ASP A 117 -11.75 12.25 -25.46
CA ASP A 117 -10.82 13.14 -24.75
C ASP A 117 -10.19 12.40 -23.54
N VAL A 118 -8.88 12.23 -23.56
CA VAL A 118 -8.11 11.56 -22.53
C VAL A 118 -8.08 12.34 -21.20
N MET A 119 -8.36 13.64 -21.25
CA MET A 119 -8.30 14.56 -20.10
C MET A 119 -9.67 14.90 -19.52
N THR A 120 -10.75 14.25 -19.99
CA THR A 120 -12.13 14.57 -19.60
C THR A 120 -12.42 14.31 -18.11
N TYR A 121 -11.67 13.44 -17.45
CA TYR A 121 -11.83 13.19 -16.02
C TYR A 121 -11.55 14.41 -15.13
N GLN A 122 -10.77 15.39 -15.59
CA GLN A 122 -10.53 16.64 -14.86
C GLN A 122 -11.75 17.61 -14.84
N LYS A 123 -12.81 17.33 -15.61
CA LYS A 123 -13.94 18.25 -15.80
C LYS A 123 -15.15 17.99 -14.88
N GLY A 124 -15.06 17.06 -13.95
CA GLY A 124 -16.20 16.60 -13.16
C GLY A 124 -16.31 17.17 -11.74
N TYR A 125 -15.34 17.92 -11.25
CA TYR A 125 -15.36 18.42 -9.88
C TYR A 125 -16.18 19.70 -9.73
N THR A 126 -17.15 19.68 -8.80
CA THR A 126 -17.85 20.88 -8.36
C THR A 126 -17.11 21.48 -7.18
N ILE A 127 -16.58 22.71 -7.33
CA ILE A 127 -15.87 23.41 -6.28
C ILE A 127 -16.82 24.40 -5.61
N GLU A 128 -16.89 24.35 -4.29
CA GLU A 128 -17.72 25.21 -3.46
C GLU A 128 -16.85 25.98 -2.46
N ILE A 129 -17.26 27.23 -2.14
CA ILE A 129 -16.73 27.94 -1.00
C ILE A 129 -17.59 27.58 0.21
N LYS A 130 -16.96 26.98 1.21
CA LYS A 130 -17.63 26.44 2.40
C LYS A 130 -16.72 26.54 3.60
N ASP A 131 -17.31 26.83 4.76
CA ASP A 131 -16.56 26.74 6.01
C ASP A 131 -16.25 25.28 6.35
N SER A 132 -14.99 25.02 6.69
CA SER A 132 -14.58 23.72 7.17
C SER A 132 -15.21 23.41 8.55
N PRO A 133 -15.45 22.15 8.90
CA PRO A 133 -15.94 21.81 10.24
C PRO A 133 -14.90 22.14 11.31
N ALA A 134 -15.33 22.78 12.40
CA ALA A 134 -14.51 22.88 13.60
C ALA A 134 -14.43 21.51 14.30
N MET A 135 -13.25 21.06 14.68
CA MET A 135 -13.04 19.74 15.26
C MET A 135 -12.05 19.75 16.42
N ASN A 136 -12.38 19.05 17.49
CA ASN A 136 -11.40 18.65 18.49
C ASN A 136 -10.71 17.38 17.98
N VAL A 137 -9.39 17.33 17.97
CA VAL A 137 -8.68 16.21 17.37
C VAL A 137 -7.57 15.64 18.25
N LEU A 138 -7.38 14.32 18.17
CA LEU A 138 -6.09 13.70 18.46
C LEU A 138 -5.30 13.73 17.15
N ALA A 139 -4.04 14.15 17.21
CA ALA A 139 -3.23 14.35 16.02
C ALA A 139 -1.78 13.89 16.21
N VAL A 140 -1.15 13.46 15.14
CA VAL A 140 0.29 13.19 15.07
C VAL A 140 0.83 13.85 13.81
N ARG A 141 1.80 14.76 13.96
CA ARG A 141 2.54 15.37 12.85
C ARG A 141 3.96 14.82 12.81
N SER A 142 4.40 14.40 11.65
CA SER A 142 5.73 13.86 11.43
C SER A 142 6.11 13.98 9.97
N MET A 143 7.41 13.87 9.68
CA MET A 143 7.87 13.47 8.35
C MET A 143 7.47 12.01 8.15
N MET A 144 6.59 11.75 7.17
CA MET A 144 6.06 10.41 6.89
C MET A 144 5.75 10.21 5.41
N GLY A 145 5.86 8.97 4.95
CA GLY A 145 5.32 8.55 3.67
C GLY A 145 3.82 8.26 3.74
N VAL A 146 3.14 8.33 2.62
CA VAL A 146 1.69 8.03 2.55
C VAL A 146 1.37 6.56 2.89
N ASP A 147 2.31 5.65 2.64
CA ASP A 147 2.24 4.24 2.99
C ASP A 147 2.33 3.99 4.51
N GLU A 148 2.86 4.95 5.27
CA GLU A 148 2.95 4.88 6.72
C GLU A 148 1.68 5.34 7.46
N PHE A 149 0.67 5.91 6.76
CA PHE A 149 -0.56 6.42 7.39
C PHE A 149 -1.21 5.40 8.32
N GLY A 150 -1.25 4.11 7.89
CA GLY A 150 -1.81 3.04 8.73
C GLY A 150 -1.14 2.90 10.10
N LYS A 151 0.18 3.11 10.19
CA LYS A 151 0.95 3.09 11.43
C LYS A 151 0.56 4.25 12.35
N TYR A 152 0.51 5.46 11.81
CA TYR A 152 0.19 6.66 12.59
C TYR A 152 -1.28 6.70 13.03
N TYR A 153 -2.21 6.30 12.16
CA TYR A 153 -3.62 6.11 12.58
C TYR A 153 -3.75 5.02 13.63
N GLY A 154 -3.01 3.90 13.53
CA GLY A 154 -2.97 2.87 14.56
C GLY A 154 -2.62 3.45 15.92
N THR A 155 -1.58 4.31 15.99
CA THR A 155 -1.17 5.00 17.22
C THR A 155 -2.30 5.90 17.79
N LEU A 156 -3.02 6.62 16.92
CA LEU A 156 -4.13 7.48 17.35
C LEU A 156 -5.32 6.64 17.87
N PHE A 157 -5.67 5.55 17.18
CA PHE A 157 -6.74 4.67 17.60
C PHE A 157 -6.44 3.92 18.90
N GLU A 158 -5.18 3.58 19.20
CA GLU A 158 -4.76 3.04 20.49
C GLU A 158 -4.98 4.03 21.63
N ARG A 159 -4.93 5.34 21.37
CA ARG A 159 -5.20 6.38 22.37
C ARG A 159 -6.69 6.48 22.72
N VAL A 160 -7.60 6.12 21.83
CA VAL A 160 -9.06 6.25 22.04
C VAL A 160 -9.51 5.61 23.36
N PRO A 161 -9.26 4.32 23.63
CA PRO A 161 -9.62 3.70 24.91
C PRO A 161 -8.74 4.19 26.07
N LYS A 162 -7.46 4.47 25.83
CA LYS A 162 -6.51 4.89 26.85
C LYS A 162 -6.87 6.27 27.42
N ASP A 163 -7.18 7.23 26.56
CA ASP A 163 -7.51 8.60 26.92
C ASP A 163 -9.02 8.75 27.21
N ARG A 164 -9.80 7.67 27.00
CA ARG A 164 -11.27 7.63 27.19
C ARG A 164 -11.96 8.73 26.41
N VAL A 165 -11.68 8.80 25.11
CA VAL A 165 -12.29 9.75 24.19
C VAL A 165 -13.27 9.05 23.26
N THR A 166 -14.20 9.81 22.69
CA THR A 166 -15.24 9.32 21.77
C THR A 166 -14.96 9.86 20.37
N PRO A 167 -14.56 9.02 19.42
CA PRO A 167 -14.38 9.45 18.03
C PRO A 167 -15.68 10.01 17.43
N THR A 168 -15.54 11.03 16.59
CA THR A 168 -16.67 11.60 15.83
C THR A 168 -16.94 10.86 14.51
N GLY A 169 -16.01 10.03 14.06
CA GLY A 169 -16.04 9.38 12.76
C GLY A 169 -15.29 10.17 11.67
N LEU A 170 -14.94 11.43 11.93
CA LEU A 170 -14.15 12.23 11.00
C LEU A 170 -12.65 12.00 11.24
N ASN A 171 -11.98 11.57 10.20
CA ASN A 171 -10.52 11.36 10.18
C ASN A 171 -9.95 12.12 9.00
N GLY A 172 -8.70 12.57 9.08
CA GLY A 172 -8.13 13.34 7.99
C GLY A 172 -6.62 13.48 8.06
N ALA A 173 -6.07 14.13 7.03
CA ALA A 173 -4.66 14.48 6.95
C ALA A 173 -4.50 15.93 6.50
N ARG A 174 -3.46 16.62 7.01
CA ARG A 174 -3.04 17.97 6.60
C ARG A 174 -1.63 17.91 6.06
N TYR A 175 -1.37 18.68 5.01
CA TYR A 175 -0.11 18.67 4.27
C TYR A 175 0.56 20.04 4.40
N PHE A 176 1.79 20.08 4.92
CA PHE A 176 2.47 21.33 5.29
C PHE A 176 3.66 21.66 4.39
N ASP A 177 4.10 20.71 3.56
CA ASP A 177 5.20 20.94 2.65
C ASP A 177 4.77 21.80 1.45
N ASP A 178 5.72 22.59 0.93
CA ASP A 178 5.56 23.30 -0.33
C ASP A 178 5.68 22.35 -1.54
N GLU A 179 6.33 21.18 -1.37
CA GLU A 179 6.53 20.18 -2.40
C GLU A 179 6.18 18.78 -1.85
N PHE A 180 5.35 18.04 -2.58
CA PHE A 180 4.94 16.69 -2.18
C PHE A 180 6.03 15.67 -2.46
N ASN A 181 6.36 14.87 -1.45
CA ASN A 181 7.23 13.70 -1.55
C ASN A 181 6.52 12.49 -0.96
N SER A 182 6.22 11.49 -1.81
CA SER A 182 5.50 10.28 -1.40
C SER A 182 6.20 9.46 -0.30
N GLU A 183 7.54 9.55 -0.24
CA GLU A 183 8.35 8.80 0.73
C GLU A 183 8.52 9.54 2.06
N SER A 184 8.48 10.88 2.04
CA SER A 184 8.70 11.68 3.24
C SER A 184 8.20 13.11 3.07
N SER A 185 7.01 13.40 3.57
CA SER A 185 6.41 14.74 3.64
C SER A 185 6.01 15.11 5.06
N ASP A 186 5.93 16.42 5.34
CA ASP A 186 5.46 16.93 6.63
C ASP A 186 3.93 16.85 6.69
N ILE A 187 3.45 15.76 7.25
CA ILE A 187 2.02 15.44 7.27
C ILE A 187 1.54 15.32 8.72
N GLU A 188 0.35 15.81 8.96
CA GLU A 188 -0.38 15.61 10.18
C GLU A 188 -1.61 14.77 9.94
N VAL A 189 -1.64 13.55 10.48
CA VAL A 189 -2.86 12.73 10.51
C VAL A 189 -3.62 12.98 11.80
N PHE A 190 -4.94 12.98 11.74
CA PHE A 190 -5.79 13.25 12.89
C PHE A 190 -7.08 12.43 12.89
N ILE A 191 -7.64 12.25 14.09
CA ILE A 191 -8.97 11.71 14.31
C ILE A 191 -9.79 12.72 15.13
N GLY A 192 -11.03 12.98 14.70
CA GLY A 192 -11.96 13.84 15.42
C GLY A 192 -12.49 13.18 16.69
N ILE A 193 -12.57 13.92 17.78
CA ILE A 193 -13.12 13.47 19.08
C ILE A 193 -14.13 14.45 19.62
N LYS A 194 -15.01 13.97 20.53
CA LYS A 194 -16.04 14.82 21.16
C LYS A 194 -15.50 15.66 22.31
N GLU A 195 -14.56 15.14 23.08
CA GLU A 195 -14.03 15.72 24.32
C GLU A 195 -12.99 16.80 24.02
N LYS A 196 -13.36 18.07 24.20
CA LYS A 196 -12.49 19.22 23.95
C LYS A 196 -11.29 19.28 24.89
N ASP A 197 -11.50 18.95 26.17
CA ASP A 197 -10.48 18.99 27.21
C ASP A 197 -9.39 17.90 27.06
N LYS A 198 -9.63 16.93 26.20
CA LYS A 198 -8.70 15.82 25.91
C LYS A 198 -8.09 15.87 24.51
N ALA A 199 -8.48 16.86 23.73
CA ALA A 199 -7.93 17.06 22.39
C ALA A 199 -6.48 17.56 22.45
N ASP A 200 -5.65 17.07 21.53
CA ASP A 200 -4.31 17.62 21.35
C ASP A 200 -4.40 19.05 20.83
N LYS A 201 -5.41 19.33 19.99
CA LYS A 201 -5.73 20.67 19.49
C LYS A 201 -7.16 20.76 18.97
N VAL A 202 -7.59 22.00 18.74
CA VAL A 202 -8.82 22.32 18.01
C VAL A 202 -8.43 22.76 16.60
N LEU A 203 -9.03 22.13 15.58
CA LEU A 203 -9.00 22.63 14.23
C LEU A 203 -10.18 23.61 14.11
N GLU A 204 -9.86 24.90 14.04
CA GLU A 204 -10.88 25.93 13.91
C GLU A 204 -11.49 25.91 12.51
N SER A 205 -12.77 26.26 12.42
CA SER A 205 -13.44 26.45 11.12
C SER A 205 -12.82 27.60 10.36
N CYS A 206 -12.62 27.43 9.07
CA CYS A 206 -12.15 28.48 8.17
C CYS A 206 -12.81 28.35 6.81
N GLU A 207 -12.88 29.48 6.09
CA GLU A 207 -13.39 29.50 4.72
C GLU A 207 -12.46 28.71 3.79
N CYS A 208 -13.01 27.74 3.07
CA CYS A 208 -12.25 26.85 2.17
C CYS A 208 -12.91 26.77 0.80
N ALA A 209 -12.08 26.67 -0.24
CA ALA A 209 -12.51 26.05 -1.48
C ALA A 209 -12.45 24.54 -1.30
N MET A 210 -13.57 23.86 -1.51
CA MET A 210 -13.66 22.42 -1.29
C MET A 210 -14.31 21.70 -2.45
N THR A 211 -14.00 20.42 -2.56
CA THR A 211 -14.68 19.47 -3.43
C THR A 211 -14.75 18.09 -2.79
N VAL A 212 -15.62 17.24 -3.35
CA VAL A 212 -15.67 15.82 -2.98
C VAL A 212 -15.05 15.00 -4.08
N HIS A 213 -14.06 14.21 -3.72
CA HIS A 213 -13.46 13.19 -4.58
C HIS A 213 -14.18 11.86 -4.35
N HIS A 214 -14.68 11.27 -5.43
CA HIS A 214 -15.20 9.91 -5.45
C HIS A 214 -14.19 9.00 -6.14
N GLY A 215 -13.63 8.03 -5.43
CA GLY A 215 -12.63 7.14 -5.97
C GLY A 215 -11.50 6.80 -5.02
N GLY A 216 -10.54 6.02 -5.53
CA GLY A 216 -9.34 5.66 -4.79
C GLY A 216 -8.37 6.83 -4.60
N TYR A 217 -7.51 6.72 -3.60
CA TYR A 217 -6.54 7.80 -3.29
C TYR A 217 -5.49 8.05 -4.39
N SER A 218 -5.30 7.11 -5.32
CA SER A 218 -4.39 7.26 -6.48
C SER A 218 -4.78 8.38 -7.42
N THR A 219 -6.09 8.73 -7.49
CA THR A 219 -6.65 9.79 -8.33
C THR A 219 -6.99 11.08 -7.58
N LEU A 220 -6.67 11.14 -6.29
CA LEU A 220 -6.97 12.30 -5.43
C LEU A 220 -6.28 13.60 -5.94
N SER A 221 -5.12 13.48 -6.59
CA SER A 221 -4.42 14.60 -7.25
C SER A 221 -5.26 15.36 -8.27
N GLU A 222 -6.24 14.71 -8.88
CA GLU A 222 -7.19 15.36 -9.83
C GLU A 222 -8.09 16.36 -9.11
N ALA A 223 -8.58 15.99 -7.91
CA ALA A 223 -9.38 16.89 -7.08
C ALA A 223 -8.55 18.12 -6.64
N TYR A 224 -7.30 17.88 -6.21
CA TYR A 224 -6.38 18.98 -5.88
C TYR A 224 -6.17 19.93 -7.06
N GLY A 225 -5.86 19.37 -8.24
CA GLY A 225 -5.68 20.17 -9.47
C GLY A 225 -6.91 20.99 -9.83
N ALA A 226 -8.10 20.41 -9.70
CA ALA A 226 -9.36 21.10 -9.96
C ALA A 226 -9.60 22.27 -8.99
N VAL A 227 -9.40 22.05 -7.67
CA VAL A 227 -9.57 23.09 -6.65
C VAL A 227 -8.57 24.23 -6.86
N VAL A 228 -7.28 23.92 -7.05
CA VAL A 228 -6.24 24.95 -7.26
C VAL A 228 -6.50 25.77 -8.52
N SER A 229 -6.90 25.12 -9.62
CA SER A 229 -7.27 25.78 -10.87
C SER A 229 -8.46 26.73 -10.69
N TRP A 230 -9.48 26.28 -9.94
CA TRP A 230 -10.65 27.07 -9.62
C TRP A 230 -10.30 28.31 -8.75
N ILE A 231 -9.48 28.12 -7.69
CA ILE A 231 -8.98 29.18 -6.82
C ILE A 231 -8.31 30.29 -7.64
N ALA A 232 -7.39 29.89 -8.54
CA ALA A 232 -6.67 30.81 -9.40
C ALA A 232 -7.60 31.59 -10.34
N ALA A 233 -8.61 30.92 -10.91
CA ALA A 233 -9.54 31.51 -11.86
C ALA A 233 -10.58 32.46 -11.20
N ASN A 234 -10.87 32.26 -9.89
CA ASN A 234 -11.96 32.98 -9.20
C ASN A 234 -11.46 34.09 -8.25
N GLY A 235 -10.16 34.42 -8.25
CA GLY A 235 -9.61 35.54 -7.48
C GLY A 235 -9.49 35.27 -5.99
N TYR A 236 -9.24 34.04 -5.64
CA TYR A 236 -8.89 33.62 -4.26
C TYR A 236 -7.38 33.40 -4.12
N GLU A 237 -6.91 33.38 -2.90
CA GLU A 237 -5.55 32.97 -2.53
C GLU A 237 -5.62 31.90 -1.43
N ILE A 238 -4.69 30.93 -1.47
CA ILE A 238 -4.56 29.90 -0.45
C ILE A 238 -3.92 30.53 0.78
N THR A 239 -4.50 30.31 1.96
CA THR A 239 -4.09 30.93 3.23
C THR A 239 -3.53 29.96 4.24
N GLY A 240 -3.61 28.66 3.98
CA GLY A 240 -3.16 27.63 4.92
C GLY A 240 -2.95 26.28 4.26
N ALA A 241 -2.44 25.35 5.04
CA ALA A 241 -2.20 23.98 4.61
C ALA A 241 -3.50 23.29 4.15
N PRO A 242 -3.54 22.71 2.96
CA PRO A 242 -4.67 21.91 2.52
C PRO A 242 -4.85 20.68 3.39
N PHE A 243 -6.07 20.15 3.43
CA PHE A 243 -6.37 18.95 4.21
C PHE A 243 -7.50 18.14 3.60
N ASP A 244 -7.48 16.86 3.90
CA ASP A 244 -8.48 15.89 3.50
C ASP A 244 -9.29 15.42 4.70
N LEU A 245 -10.58 15.18 4.48
CA LEU A 245 -11.46 14.44 5.40
C LEU A 245 -11.93 13.17 4.69
N TYR A 246 -11.65 12.02 5.29
CA TYR A 246 -12.02 10.71 4.77
C TYR A 246 -13.43 10.36 5.25
N ILE A 247 -14.41 10.58 4.38
CA ILE A 247 -15.84 10.41 4.71
C ILE A 247 -16.26 8.95 4.56
N LYS A 248 -15.81 8.31 3.48
CA LYS A 248 -16.06 6.89 3.20
C LYS A 248 -14.78 6.24 2.69
N THR A 249 -14.38 5.17 3.33
CA THR A 249 -13.06 4.58 3.15
C THR A 249 -13.14 3.10 2.81
N GLN A 250 -11.98 2.46 2.65
CA GLN A 250 -11.85 1.00 2.51
C GLN A 250 -12.47 0.17 3.65
N PHE A 251 -12.73 0.79 4.79
CA PHE A 251 -13.39 0.13 5.93
C PHE A 251 -14.91 0.16 5.81
N ASP A 252 -15.45 1.05 4.98
CA ASP A 252 -16.89 1.24 4.75
C ASP A 252 -17.36 0.49 3.50
N SER A 253 -16.50 0.43 2.46
CA SER A 253 -16.78 -0.28 1.22
C SER A 253 -15.52 -0.90 0.62
N MET A 254 -15.66 -2.11 0.09
CA MET A 254 -14.60 -2.79 -0.67
C MET A 254 -14.40 -2.22 -2.08
N SER A 255 -15.37 -1.45 -2.59
CA SER A 255 -15.29 -0.81 -3.90
C SER A 255 -14.67 0.58 -3.76
N PRO A 256 -13.48 0.83 -4.32
CA PRO A 256 -12.86 2.16 -4.26
C PRO A 256 -13.72 3.26 -4.90
N GLU A 257 -14.57 2.91 -5.88
CA GLU A 257 -15.49 3.86 -6.54
C GLU A 257 -16.52 4.46 -5.57
N GLU A 258 -16.76 3.78 -4.44
CA GLU A 258 -17.66 4.26 -3.40
C GLU A 258 -16.97 5.05 -2.31
N TRP A 259 -15.63 5.20 -2.35
CA TRP A 259 -14.91 6.00 -1.37
C TRP A 259 -15.13 7.49 -1.63
N GLU A 260 -15.19 8.25 -0.54
CA GLU A 260 -15.44 9.68 -0.57
C GLU A 260 -14.40 10.39 0.29
N THR A 261 -13.70 11.33 -0.33
CA THR A 261 -12.74 12.20 0.35
C THR A 261 -13.11 13.65 0.07
N GLU A 262 -13.39 14.41 1.11
CA GLU A 262 -13.54 15.85 1.00
C GLU A 262 -12.16 16.50 1.04
N VAL A 263 -11.85 17.31 0.01
CA VAL A 263 -10.59 18.04 -0.15
C VAL A 263 -10.83 19.50 0.15
N TYR A 264 -10.10 20.07 1.09
CA TYR A 264 -10.24 21.43 1.57
C TYR A 264 -8.96 22.24 1.36
N PHE A 265 -9.10 23.40 0.78
CA PHE A 265 -8.04 24.42 0.67
C PHE A 265 -8.49 25.68 1.40
N PRO A 266 -7.89 26.02 2.56
CA PRO A 266 -8.16 27.30 3.22
C PRO A 266 -7.87 28.46 2.28
N VAL A 267 -8.84 29.34 2.09
CA VAL A 267 -8.74 30.45 1.11
C VAL A 267 -9.21 31.77 1.68
N ARG A 268 -8.82 32.84 1.00
CA ARG A 268 -9.33 34.19 1.20
C ARG A 268 -9.54 34.84 -0.16
N LYS A 269 -10.59 35.64 -0.31
CA LYS A 269 -10.80 36.44 -1.51
C LYS A 269 -9.76 37.55 -1.56
N LYS A 270 -9.11 37.74 -2.74
CA LYS A 270 -8.14 38.78 -2.98
C LYS A 270 -8.77 40.15 -2.99
#